data_a3879d51174ef40cfe0647ea830f7840
#
_entry.id   a3879d51174ef40cfe0647ea830f7840
#
_cell.length_a   1.000
_cell.length_b   1.000
_cell.length_c   1.000
_cell.angle_alpha   90.00
_cell.angle_beta   90.00
_cell.angle_gamma   90.00
#
_symmetry.space_group_name_H-M   'P 1'
#
loop_
_entity.id
_entity.type
_entity.pdbx_description
1 polymer ?
#
loop_
_entity_poly.entity_id
_entity_poly.type
_entity_poly.pdbx_seq_one_letter_code
_entity_poly.pdbx_strand_id
1 'polypeptide(L)'
;FSRRTSDSLKKFINKNKNKKSFIFPNQSFNPYWELINVADYIFVTADSVSMISDALSTGKPTYIIPIKKLKLKIKKFHLNLNKQNITRIYYKKLQSWKYEKFEESKRVVKELKNFLNF
;
A
#
# COMPACT_ATOMS: atom_id res chain seq x y z
N PHE A 1 10.09 7.25 0.50
CA PHE A 1 9.44 8.11 1.52
C PHE A 1 8.34 8.95 0.90
N SER A 2 7.32 9.23 1.64
CA SER A 2 6.24 10.14 1.25
C SER A 2 6.36 11.47 2.00
N ARG A 3 5.52 12.44 1.61
CA ARG A 3 5.46 13.73 2.32
C ARG A 3 5.10 13.58 3.80
N ARG A 4 4.37 12.51 4.14
CA ARG A 4 3.91 12.22 5.50
C ARG A 4 4.88 11.39 6.32
N THR A 5 6.00 10.97 5.74
CA THR A 5 6.99 10.19 6.47
C THR A 5 7.72 11.11 7.46
N SER A 6 7.68 10.76 8.75
CA SER A 6 8.33 11.55 9.80
C SER A 6 9.85 11.49 9.68
N ASP A 7 10.53 12.54 10.20
CA ASP A 7 11.99 12.56 10.18
C ASP A 7 12.59 11.45 11.03
N SER A 8 11.97 11.12 12.16
CA SER A 8 12.44 10.01 13.00
C SER A 8 12.35 8.68 12.28
N LEU A 9 11.28 8.44 11.52
CA LEU A 9 11.13 7.23 10.72
C LEU A 9 12.15 7.18 9.59
N LYS A 10 12.38 8.30 8.90
CA LYS A 10 13.43 8.40 7.87
C LYS A 10 14.81 8.04 8.42
N LYS A 11 15.17 8.58 9.58
CA LYS A 11 16.44 8.26 10.24
C LYS A 11 16.54 6.79 10.60
N PHE A 12 15.48 6.22 11.15
CA PHE A 12 15.45 4.81 11.51
C PHE A 12 15.65 3.92 10.29
N ILE A 13 14.94 4.18 9.20
CA ILE A 13 15.04 3.40 7.97
C ILE A 13 16.44 3.53 7.36
N ASN A 14 16.99 4.74 7.28
CA ASN A 14 18.33 4.95 6.73
C ASN A 14 19.40 4.24 7.56
N LYS A 15 19.26 4.22 8.89
CA LYS A 15 20.19 3.55 9.79
C LYS A 15 20.16 2.03 9.61
N ASN A 16 19.01 1.46 9.30
CA ASN A 16 18.80 0.00 9.25
C ASN A 16 18.82 -0.57 7.84
N LYS A 17 19.06 0.23 6.82
CA LYS A 17 19.13 -0.27 5.45
C LYS A 17 20.37 -1.16 5.27
N ASN A 18 20.27 -2.16 4.39
CA ASN A 18 21.37 -3.03 4.04
C ASN A 18 21.70 -2.91 2.55
N LYS A 19 22.71 -3.68 2.07
CA LYS A 19 23.16 -3.63 0.68
C LYS A 19 22.08 -4.01 -0.35
N LYS A 20 21.06 -4.78 0.06
CA LYS A 20 19.97 -5.21 -0.80
C LYS A 20 18.78 -4.27 -0.75
N SER A 21 18.84 -3.24 0.09
CA SER A 21 17.76 -2.27 0.26
C SER A 21 18.02 -1.02 -0.55
N PHE A 22 17.00 -0.53 -1.20
CA PHE A 22 17.02 0.76 -1.88
C PHE A 22 15.98 1.66 -1.21
N ILE A 23 16.43 2.83 -0.74
CA ILE A 23 15.55 3.81 -0.13
C ILE A 23 15.51 5.03 -1.02
N PHE A 24 14.31 5.36 -1.50
CA PHE A 24 14.12 6.53 -2.34
C PHE A 24 13.64 7.70 -1.47
N PRO A 25 14.46 8.75 -1.31
CA PRO A 25 14.01 9.95 -0.64
C PRO A 25 13.05 10.72 -1.53
N ASN A 26 12.17 11.53 -0.93
CA ASN A 26 11.20 12.35 -1.68
C ASN A 26 11.91 13.50 -2.40
N GLN A 27 12.52 13.20 -3.54
CA GLN A 27 13.26 14.15 -4.37
C GLN A 27 12.71 14.19 -5.81
N SER A 28 13.40 14.91 -6.69
CA SER A 28 12.95 15.22 -8.06
C SER A 28 12.72 14.00 -8.94
N PHE A 29 13.52 12.95 -8.84
CA PHE A 29 13.32 11.70 -9.58
C PHE A 29 12.60 10.69 -8.70
N ASN A 30 11.48 10.15 -9.19
CA ASN A 30 10.68 9.21 -8.43
C ASN A 30 10.41 7.94 -9.25
N PRO A 31 11.11 6.82 -8.97
CA PRO A 31 10.90 5.54 -9.66
C PRO A 31 9.72 4.74 -9.12
N TYR A 32 8.72 5.40 -8.57
CA TYR A 32 7.57 4.78 -7.88
C TYR A 32 6.86 3.75 -8.76
N TRP A 33 6.47 4.12 -9.98
CA TRP A 33 5.75 3.22 -10.88
C TRP A 33 6.61 2.07 -11.37
N GLU A 34 7.89 2.33 -11.61
CA GLU A 34 8.84 1.30 -12.01
C GLU A 34 9.02 0.28 -10.89
N LEU A 35 9.13 0.72 -9.66
CA LEU A 35 9.27 -0.17 -8.50
C LEU A 35 8.02 -1.01 -8.27
N ILE A 36 6.84 -0.41 -8.39
CA ILE A 36 5.57 -1.14 -8.28
C ILE A 36 5.47 -2.21 -9.36
N ASN A 37 5.89 -1.91 -10.58
CA ASN A 37 5.79 -2.83 -11.70
C ASN A 37 6.74 -4.02 -11.59
N VAL A 38 7.90 -3.87 -10.97
CA VAL A 38 8.87 -4.96 -10.83
C VAL A 38 8.75 -5.74 -9.52
N ALA A 39 8.01 -5.24 -8.55
CA ALA A 39 7.87 -5.89 -7.25
C ALA A 39 7.05 -7.18 -7.35
N ASP A 40 7.40 -8.18 -6.55
CA ASP A 40 6.61 -9.40 -6.40
C ASP A 40 5.55 -9.25 -5.31
N TYR A 41 5.85 -8.48 -4.29
CA TYR A 41 4.96 -8.18 -3.17
C TYR A 41 5.02 -6.69 -2.89
N ILE A 42 3.90 -6.11 -2.49
CA ILE A 42 3.81 -4.69 -2.16
C ILE A 42 3.30 -4.56 -0.73
N PHE A 43 3.99 -3.74 0.06
CA PHE A 43 3.61 -3.44 1.44
C PHE A 43 3.26 -1.97 1.53
N VAL A 44 2.08 -1.67 2.03
CA VAL A 44 1.59 -0.29 2.12
C VAL A 44 1.06 -0.05 3.53
N THR A 45 1.42 1.09 4.11
CA THR A 45 0.85 1.49 5.41
C THR A 45 -0.64 1.80 5.27
N ALA A 46 -1.41 1.49 6.30
CA ALA A 46 -2.88 1.50 6.25
C ALA A 46 -3.48 2.87 5.94
N ASP A 47 -2.76 3.96 6.20
CA ASP A 47 -3.22 5.32 5.94
C ASP A 47 -3.00 5.79 4.50
N SER A 48 -2.24 5.05 3.70
CA SER A 48 -1.87 5.45 2.33
C SER A 48 -2.86 4.89 1.31
N VAL A 49 -4.11 5.36 1.36
CA VAL A 49 -5.21 4.84 0.52
C VAL A 49 -4.91 4.96 -0.97
N SER A 50 -4.33 6.08 -1.40
CA SER A 50 -3.96 6.29 -2.80
C SER A 50 -2.92 5.27 -3.27
N MET A 51 -1.90 5.01 -2.45
CA MET A 51 -0.86 4.02 -2.77
C MET A 51 -1.42 2.60 -2.77
N ILE A 52 -2.38 2.31 -1.90
CA ILE A 52 -3.07 1.02 -1.89
C ILE A 52 -3.81 0.81 -3.22
N SER A 53 -4.53 1.81 -3.68
CA SER A 53 -5.23 1.75 -4.97
C SER A 53 -4.26 1.51 -6.14
N ASP A 54 -3.13 2.20 -6.13
CA ASP A 54 -2.09 2.02 -7.15
C ASP A 54 -1.53 0.59 -7.12
N ALA A 55 -1.24 0.07 -5.93
CA ALA A 55 -0.74 -1.30 -5.78
C ALA A 55 -1.76 -2.32 -6.27
N LEU A 56 -3.03 -2.14 -5.96
CA LEU A 56 -4.08 -3.07 -6.37
C LEU A 56 -4.35 -3.03 -7.87
N SER A 57 -4.00 -1.95 -8.56
CA SER A 57 -4.10 -1.88 -10.01
C SER A 57 -3.13 -2.83 -10.73
N THR A 58 -2.08 -3.29 -10.03
CA THR A 58 -1.11 -4.23 -10.60
C THR A 58 -1.55 -5.69 -10.52
N GLY A 59 -2.51 -6.01 -9.66
CA GLY A 59 -2.91 -7.39 -9.39
C GLY A 59 -1.93 -8.16 -8.50
N LYS A 60 -0.92 -7.50 -7.95
CA LYS A 60 0.10 -8.15 -7.12
C LYS A 60 -0.35 -8.28 -5.66
N PRO A 61 0.14 -9.30 -4.93
CA PRO A 61 -0.16 -9.42 -3.51
C PRO A 61 0.22 -8.15 -2.77
N THR A 62 -0.77 -7.53 -2.14
CA THR A 62 -0.61 -6.26 -1.42
C THR A 62 -0.92 -6.48 0.05
N TYR A 63 0.08 -6.30 0.89
CA TYR A 63 -0.04 -6.41 2.33
C TYR A 63 -0.23 -5.05 2.95
N ILE A 64 -1.13 -4.98 3.92
CA ILE A 64 -1.38 -3.77 4.68
C ILE A 64 -0.58 -3.83 5.98
N ILE A 65 0.20 -2.78 6.23
CA ILE A 65 0.91 -2.62 7.48
C ILE A 65 0.03 -1.77 8.39
N PRO A 66 -0.50 -2.35 9.50
CA PRO A 66 -1.41 -1.60 10.36
C PRO A 66 -0.69 -0.47 11.08
N ILE A 67 -1.42 0.63 11.32
CA ILE A 67 -0.95 1.74 12.14
C ILE A 67 -1.96 2.01 13.25
N LYS A 68 -1.50 2.64 14.34
CA LYS A 68 -2.30 2.76 15.57
C LYS A 68 -3.53 3.67 15.43
N LYS A 69 -3.42 4.75 14.66
CA LYS A 69 -4.50 5.73 14.55
C LYS A 69 -4.99 5.82 13.11
N LEU A 70 -6.17 5.28 12.87
CA LEU A 70 -6.86 5.37 11.59
C LEU A 70 -8.24 5.97 11.78
N LYS A 71 -8.66 6.81 10.84
CA LYS A 71 -10.04 7.27 10.78
C LYS A 71 -10.98 6.10 10.57
N LEU A 72 -12.18 6.18 11.13
CA LEU A 72 -13.15 5.08 11.05
C LEU A 72 -13.45 4.66 9.61
N LYS A 73 -13.56 5.62 8.69
CA LYS A 73 -13.79 5.33 7.28
C LYS A 73 -12.69 4.48 6.68
N ILE A 74 -11.43 4.76 7.02
CA ILE A 74 -10.28 4.00 6.54
C ILE A 74 -10.26 2.60 7.14
N LYS A 75 -10.61 2.46 8.42
CA LYS A 75 -10.74 1.14 9.06
C LYS A 75 -11.78 0.28 8.35
N LYS A 76 -12.94 0.84 8.05
CA LYS A 76 -14.01 0.13 7.32
C LYS A 76 -13.58 -0.26 5.91
N PHE A 77 -12.85 0.60 5.24
CA PHE A 77 -12.28 0.33 3.94
C PHE A 77 -11.36 -0.90 3.97
N HIS A 78 -10.45 -0.96 4.94
CA HIS A 78 -9.55 -2.12 5.09
C HIS A 78 -10.29 -3.39 5.46
N LEU A 79 -11.28 -3.31 6.34
CA LEU A 79 -12.10 -4.46 6.68
C LEU A 79 -12.79 -5.03 5.46
N ASN A 80 -13.33 -4.17 4.60
CA ASN A 80 -13.98 -4.60 3.37
C ASN A 80 -13.02 -5.28 2.40
N LEU A 81 -11.84 -4.68 2.18
CA LEU A 81 -10.83 -5.28 1.30
C LEU A 81 -10.32 -6.62 1.83
N ASN A 82 -10.09 -6.71 3.12
CA ASN A 82 -9.64 -7.93 3.76
C ASN A 82 -10.72 -9.04 3.66
N LYS A 83 -11.96 -8.69 3.92
CA LYS A 83 -13.10 -9.61 3.85
C LYS A 83 -13.26 -10.19 2.44
N GLN A 84 -12.99 -9.40 1.41
CA GLN A 84 -13.03 -9.84 0.01
C GLN A 84 -11.73 -10.53 -0.43
N ASN A 85 -10.77 -10.71 0.48
CA ASN A 85 -9.45 -11.30 0.20
C ASN A 85 -8.66 -10.55 -0.87
N ILE A 86 -8.90 -9.25 -1.01
CA ILE A 86 -8.16 -8.39 -1.94
C ILE A 86 -6.83 -7.99 -1.34
N THR A 87 -6.83 -7.54 -0.08
CA THR A 87 -5.62 -7.24 0.68
C THR A 87 -5.50 -8.17 1.87
N ARG A 88 -4.29 -8.29 2.42
CA ARG A 88 -4.04 -9.04 3.64
C ARG A 88 -3.21 -8.21 4.60
N ILE A 89 -3.42 -8.40 5.89
CA ILE A 89 -2.57 -7.82 6.92
C ILE A 89 -1.31 -8.68 7.03
N TYR A 90 -0.15 -8.05 7.12
CA TYR A 90 1.12 -8.76 7.17
C TYR A 90 1.38 -9.33 8.57
N TYR A 91 1.57 -10.65 8.66
CA TYR A 91 1.90 -11.37 9.89
C TYR A 91 3.20 -12.18 9.74
N LYS A 92 4.23 -11.58 9.18
CA LYS A 92 5.57 -12.17 9.04
C LYS A 92 5.68 -13.36 8.09
N LYS A 93 4.65 -13.71 7.34
CA LYS A 93 4.68 -14.80 6.38
C LYS A 93 4.17 -14.31 5.02
N LEU A 94 5.00 -14.47 3.99
CA LEU A 94 4.62 -14.08 2.63
C LEU A 94 3.83 -15.19 1.96
N GLN A 95 2.73 -14.81 1.33
CA GLN A 95 1.87 -15.69 0.56
C GLN A 95 1.48 -15.00 -0.73
N SER A 96 1.22 -15.77 -1.77
CA SER A 96 0.68 -15.24 -3.01
C SER A 96 -0.81 -15.56 -3.09
N TRP A 97 -1.58 -14.63 -3.63
CA TRP A 97 -2.99 -14.82 -3.91
C TRP A 97 -3.38 -13.99 -5.12
N LYS A 98 -4.52 -14.30 -5.71
CA LYS A 98 -5.04 -13.61 -6.87
C LYS A 98 -6.31 -12.86 -6.52
N TYR A 99 -6.48 -11.70 -7.12
CA TYR A 99 -7.69 -10.89 -6.99
C TYR A 99 -7.89 -10.13 -8.30
N GLU A 100 -9.08 -9.59 -8.50
CA GLU A 100 -9.38 -8.79 -9.67
C GLU A 100 -8.70 -7.43 -9.58
N LYS A 101 -7.96 -7.06 -10.62
CA LYS A 101 -7.29 -5.74 -10.65
C LYS A 101 -8.32 -4.63 -10.65
N PHE A 102 -7.98 -3.51 -9.99
CA PHE A 102 -8.86 -2.35 -9.93
C PHE A 102 -9.16 -1.75 -11.31
N GLU A 103 -8.22 -1.83 -12.25
CA GLU A 103 -8.44 -1.36 -13.63
C GLU A 103 -9.54 -2.15 -14.35
N GLU A 104 -9.67 -3.42 -14.00
CA GLU A 104 -10.68 -4.32 -14.60
C GLU A 104 -12.01 -4.19 -13.90
N SER A 105 -12.04 -3.61 -12.72
CA SER A 105 -13.22 -3.45 -11.89
C SER A 105 -13.53 -1.99 -11.61
N LYS A 106 -14.03 -1.28 -12.61
CA LYS A 106 -14.49 0.11 -12.45
C LYS A 106 -15.50 0.25 -11.32
N ARG A 107 -16.29 -0.79 -11.09
CA ARG A 107 -17.26 -0.82 -10.00
C ARG A 107 -16.59 -0.72 -8.64
N VAL A 108 -15.51 -1.47 -8.41
CA VAL A 108 -14.78 -1.44 -7.14
C VAL A 108 -14.16 -0.08 -6.90
N VAL A 109 -13.57 0.53 -7.93
CA VAL A 109 -13.01 1.88 -7.83
C VAL A 109 -14.10 2.89 -7.49
N LYS A 110 -15.26 2.79 -8.11
CA LYS A 110 -16.40 3.67 -7.85
C LYS A 110 -16.90 3.50 -6.41
N GLU A 111 -17.03 2.26 -5.94
CA GLU A 111 -17.40 1.97 -4.56
C GLU A 111 -16.40 2.57 -3.56
N LEU A 112 -15.11 2.45 -3.85
CA LEU A 112 -14.06 3.03 -3.03
C LEU A 112 -14.19 4.55 -2.94
N LYS A 113 -14.40 5.22 -4.07
CA LYS A 113 -14.57 6.68 -4.10
C LYS A 113 -15.79 7.09 -3.28
N ASN A 114 -16.91 6.41 -3.44
CA ASN A 114 -18.13 6.68 -2.68
C ASN A 114 -17.92 6.46 -1.18
N PHE A 115 -17.24 5.37 -0.83
CA PHE A 115 -16.97 5.00 0.57
C PHE A 115 -16.07 6.00 1.27
N LEU A 116 -15.10 6.56 0.55
CA LEU A 116 -14.13 7.51 1.08
C LEU A 116 -14.54 8.98 0.87
N ASN A 117 -15.66 9.25 0.23
CA ASN A 117 -16.14 10.60 -0.11
C ASN A 117 -15.11 11.41 -0.93
N PHE A 118 -14.47 10.76 -1.88
CA PHE A 118 -13.61 11.48 -2.82
C PHE A 118 -14.44 12.14 -3.92
#